data_c11eecc0e8b2d112dc4bcb9b5f4e35b9
#
_entry.id   c11eecc0e8b2d112dc4bcb9b5f4e35b9
#
_cell.length_a   1.000
_cell.length_b   1.000
_cell.length_c   1.000
_cell.angle_alpha   90.00
_cell.angle_beta   90.00
_cell.angle_gamma   90.00
#
_symmetry.space_group_name_H-M   'P 1'
#
loop_
_entity.id
_entity.type
_entity.pdbx_description
1 polymer ?
#
loop_
_entity_poly.entity_id
_entity_poly.type
_entity_poly.pdbx_seq_one_letter_code
_entity_poly.pdbx_strand_id
1 'polypeptide(L)'
;MNNMQEQPLSIASVRLDKLQTEILRALYERSERWHVLPQLGRIVFPGAAAYRDAELAGFLMPRLRRMKALDFVKLRRLGADLVATISLKGIEFVERHTPAQVVA
;
A
#
# COMPACT_ATOMS: atom_id res chain seq x y z
N MET A 1 14.15 -29.24 -7.26
CA MET A 1 13.67 -28.60 -7.05
C MET A 1 14.12 -27.48 -6.52
N ASN A 2 13.77 -26.64 -6.44
CA ASN A 2 14.22 -25.58 -6.14
C ASN A 2 13.78 -25.08 -4.88
N ASN A 3 14.61 -24.85 -4.03
CA ASN A 3 14.25 -24.41 -2.77
C ASN A 3 13.78 -23.06 -2.69
N MET A 4 13.94 -22.33 -3.74
CA MET A 4 13.56 -20.99 -3.65
C MET A 4 12.13 -20.83 -3.43
N GLN A 5 11.35 -21.76 -3.91
CA GLN A 5 9.98 -21.63 -3.77
C GLN A 5 9.54 -21.89 -2.40
N GLU A 6 10.33 -22.53 -1.64
CA GLU A 6 9.93 -22.88 -0.31
C GLU A 6 10.39 -21.92 0.71
N GLN A 7 11.16 -20.94 0.32
CA GLN A 7 11.65 -20.00 1.29
C GLN A 7 10.60 -18.95 1.55
N PRO A 8 10.41 -18.54 2.78
CA PRO A 8 9.49 -17.48 3.06
C PRO A 8 9.99 -16.22 2.40
N LEU A 9 9.08 -15.41 1.93
CA LEU A 9 9.45 -14.14 1.38
C LEU A 9 10.00 -13.26 2.46
N SER A 10 11.10 -12.63 2.18
CA SER A 10 11.62 -11.62 3.07
C SER A 10 11.27 -10.27 2.49
N ILE A 11 11.35 -9.25 3.31
CA ILE A 11 11.09 -7.90 2.86
C ILE A 11 11.96 -7.55 1.67
N ALA A 12 13.21 -7.99 1.70
CA ALA A 12 14.14 -7.64 0.64
C ALA A 12 13.81 -8.27 -0.70
N SER A 13 13.07 -9.37 -0.70
CA SER A 13 12.77 -10.04 -1.95
C SER A 13 11.40 -9.68 -2.51
N VAL A 14 10.63 -8.87 -1.83
CA VAL A 14 9.33 -8.48 -2.31
C VAL A 14 9.46 -7.34 -3.30
N ARG A 15 8.75 -7.44 -4.41
CA ARG A 15 8.74 -6.37 -5.38
C ARG A 15 7.32 -5.87 -5.56
N LEU A 16 7.17 -4.59 -5.49
CA LEU A 16 5.88 -3.94 -5.69
C LEU A 16 5.90 -3.21 -7.02
N ASP A 17 4.75 -3.14 -7.68
CA ASP A 17 4.67 -2.35 -8.89
C ASP A 17 4.63 -0.86 -8.51
N LYS A 18 4.65 -0.01 -9.52
CA LYS A 18 4.71 1.42 -9.27
C LYS A 18 3.52 1.92 -8.47
N LEU A 19 2.33 1.47 -8.80
CA LEU A 19 1.15 1.93 -8.09
C LEU A 19 1.14 1.41 -6.65
N GLN A 20 1.52 0.16 -6.45
CA GLN A 20 1.61 -0.38 -5.09
C GLN A 20 2.61 0.43 -4.28
N THR A 21 3.72 0.79 -4.87
CA THR A 21 4.73 1.58 -4.19
C THR A 21 4.16 2.95 -3.82
N GLU A 22 3.42 3.56 -4.71
CA GLU A 22 2.86 4.87 -4.44
C GLU A 22 1.79 4.80 -3.35
N ILE A 23 0.98 3.75 -3.37
CA ILE A 23 -0.01 3.56 -2.33
C ILE A 23 0.66 3.41 -0.96
N LEU A 24 1.67 2.57 -0.92
CA LEU A 24 2.34 2.31 0.34
C LEU A 24 3.05 3.56 0.85
N ARG A 25 3.66 4.31 -0.04
CA ARG A 25 4.32 5.54 0.35
C ARG A 25 3.31 6.58 0.85
N ALA A 26 2.16 6.68 0.20
CA ALA A 26 1.13 7.61 0.65
C ALA A 26 0.63 7.24 2.04
N LEU A 27 0.46 5.96 2.30
CA LEU A 27 0.05 5.50 3.62
C LEU A 27 1.16 5.72 4.65
N TYR A 28 2.40 5.57 4.23
CA TYR A 28 3.54 5.79 5.11
C TYR A 28 3.60 7.25 5.55
N GLU A 29 3.39 8.16 4.63
CA GLU A 29 3.43 9.58 4.96
C GLU A 29 2.29 9.99 5.86
N ARG A 30 1.25 9.17 5.94
CA ARG A 30 0.07 9.47 6.75
C ARG A 30 -0.19 8.31 7.70
N SER A 31 0.85 7.76 8.29
CA SER A 31 0.78 6.50 9.00
C SER A 31 -0.03 6.52 10.28
N GLU A 32 -0.40 7.69 10.73
CA GLU A 32 -1.14 7.80 11.97
C GLU A 32 -2.64 7.70 11.77
N ARG A 33 -3.09 7.50 10.54
CA ARG A 33 -4.51 7.55 10.25
C ARG A 33 -4.96 6.36 9.45
N TRP A 34 -6.26 6.10 9.52
CA TRP A 34 -6.94 5.21 8.62
C TRP A 34 -7.54 6.05 7.50
N HIS A 35 -7.46 5.57 6.27
CA HIS A 35 -7.90 6.32 5.12
C HIS A 35 -8.99 5.57 4.37
N VAL A 36 -10.10 6.25 4.05
CA VAL A 36 -11.10 5.63 3.19
C VAL A 36 -10.52 5.49 1.80
N LEU A 37 -10.87 4.42 1.12
CA LEU A 37 -10.25 4.09 -0.14
C LEU A 37 -10.39 5.16 -1.21
N PRO A 38 -11.57 5.77 -1.42
CA PRO A 38 -11.64 6.81 -2.43
C PRO A 38 -10.69 7.97 -2.17
N GLN A 39 -10.53 8.32 -0.89
CA GLN A 39 -9.63 9.41 -0.56
C GLN A 39 -8.19 9.05 -0.84
N LEU A 40 -7.82 7.82 -0.53
CA LEU A 40 -6.48 7.34 -0.85
C LEU A 40 -6.27 7.35 -2.37
N GLY A 41 -7.28 6.94 -3.11
CA GLY A 41 -7.20 6.98 -4.57
C GLY A 41 -6.97 8.37 -5.11
N ARG A 42 -7.58 9.38 -4.49
CA ARG A 42 -7.40 10.75 -4.94
C ARG A 42 -5.98 11.24 -4.69
N ILE A 43 -5.30 10.65 -3.74
CA ILE A 43 -3.91 11.00 -3.48
C ILE A 43 -2.98 10.36 -4.51
N VAL A 44 -3.23 9.10 -4.86
CA VAL A 44 -2.25 8.36 -5.64
C VAL A 44 -2.49 8.33 -7.14
N PHE A 45 -3.73 8.60 -7.59
CA PHE A 45 -4.00 8.54 -9.03
C PHE A 45 -3.94 9.91 -9.67
N PRO A 46 -3.13 10.08 -10.71
CA PRO A 46 -3.16 11.32 -11.47
C PRO A 46 -4.54 11.45 -12.12
N GLY A 47 -5.08 12.64 -12.13
CA GLY A 47 -6.37 12.86 -12.75
C GLY A 47 -7.52 12.25 -11.98
N ALA A 48 -7.34 12.05 -10.68
CA ALA A 48 -8.36 11.41 -9.87
C ALA A 48 -9.70 12.13 -9.90
N ALA A 49 -9.69 13.42 -10.18
CA ALA A 49 -10.93 14.18 -10.23
C ALA A 49 -11.87 13.69 -11.34
N ALA A 50 -11.35 12.99 -12.31
CA ALA A 50 -12.16 12.48 -13.41
C ALA A 50 -12.92 11.20 -13.03
N TYR A 51 -12.64 10.64 -11.87
CA TYR A 51 -13.22 9.36 -11.49
C TYR A 51 -14.13 9.50 -10.29
N ARG A 52 -15.13 8.61 -10.23
CA ARG A 52 -16.04 8.57 -9.09
C ARG A 52 -15.38 7.80 -7.95
N ASP A 53 -15.91 7.99 -6.76
CA ASP A 53 -15.37 7.31 -5.58
C ASP A 53 -15.33 5.80 -5.73
N ALA A 54 -16.39 5.22 -6.28
CA ALA A 54 -16.44 3.77 -6.43
C ALA A 54 -15.37 3.28 -7.40
N GLU A 55 -15.08 4.07 -8.43
CA GLU A 55 -14.04 3.70 -9.37
C GLU A 55 -12.66 3.75 -8.73
N LEU A 56 -12.40 4.78 -7.96
CA LEU A 56 -11.11 4.90 -7.28
C LEU A 56 -10.91 3.76 -6.29
N ALA A 57 -11.94 3.43 -5.52
CA ALA A 57 -11.85 2.31 -4.61
C ALA A 57 -11.61 1.01 -5.36
N GLY A 58 -12.27 0.82 -6.50
CA GLY A 58 -12.09 -0.38 -7.29
C GLY A 58 -10.70 -0.52 -7.86
N PHE A 59 -10.06 0.60 -8.22
CA PHE A 59 -8.69 0.56 -8.73
C PHE A 59 -7.71 0.15 -7.64
N LEU A 60 -7.99 0.51 -6.39
CA LEU A 60 -7.08 0.22 -5.30
C LEU A 60 -7.20 -1.19 -4.75
N MET A 61 -8.41 -1.75 -4.81
CA MET A 61 -8.68 -3.00 -4.10
C MET A 61 -7.74 -4.16 -4.41
N PRO A 62 -7.47 -4.48 -5.67
CA PRO A 62 -6.59 -5.64 -5.92
C PRO A 62 -5.20 -5.44 -5.34
N ARG A 63 -4.71 -4.22 -5.42
CA ARG A 63 -3.37 -3.93 -4.91
C ARG A 63 -3.32 -3.91 -3.41
N LEU A 64 -4.37 -3.38 -2.78
CA LEU A 64 -4.43 -3.39 -1.32
C LEU A 64 -4.58 -4.80 -0.79
N ARG A 65 -5.35 -5.65 -1.46
CA ARG A 65 -5.47 -7.04 -1.03
C ARG A 65 -4.14 -7.76 -1.10
N ARG A 66 -3.38 -7.51 -2.16
CA ARG A 66 -2.07 -8.11 -2.26
C ARG A 66 -1.14 -7.61 -1.16
N MET A 67 -1.16 -6.32 -0.89
CA MET A 67 -0.30 -5.76 0.15
C MET A 67 -0.75 -6.20 1.53
N LYS A 68 -2.05 -6.45 1.72
CA LYS A 68 -2.53 -7.00 2.96
C LYS A 68 -2.02 -8.42 3.13
N ALA A 69 -2.01 -9.21 2.07
CA ALA A 69 -1.49 -10.57 2.12
C ALA A 69 0.00 -10.58 2.45
N LEU A 70 0.72 -9.54 2.06
CA LEU A 70 2.12 -9.39 2.41
C LEU A 70 2.30 -8.78 3.80
N ASP A 71 1.20 -8.43 4.44
CA ASP A 71 1.20 -7.84 5.77
C ASP A 71 1.80 -6.43 5.79
N PHE A 72 1.73 -5.73 4.70
CA PHE A 72 2.23 -4.37 4.62
C PHE A 72 1.16 -3.34 4.95
N VAL A 73 -0.10 -3.69 4.80
CA VAL A 73 -1.21 -2.78 5.11
C VAL A 73 -2.26 -3.52 5.90
N LYS A 74 -3.09 -2.75 6.59
CA LYS A 74 -4.25 -3.27 7.28
C LYS A 74 -5.48 -2.72 6.60
N LEU A 75 -6.48 -3.56 6.46
CA LEU A 75 -7.77 -3.15 5.90
C LEU A 75 -8.83 -3.43 6.93
N ARG A 76 -9.82 -2.57 7.02
CA ARG A 76 -10.89 -2.73 7.97
C ARG A 76 -12.13 -2.05 7.46
N ARG A 77 -13.28 -2.58 7.85
CA ARG A 77 -14.53 -1.94 7.51
C ARG A 77 -14.94 -0.99 8.63
N LEU A 78 -15.30 0.21 8.26
CA LEU A 78 -15.73 1.20 9.21
C LEU A 78 -17.07 1.71 8.70
N GLY A 79 -18.15 1.18 9.24
CA GLY A 79 -19.46 1.47 8.71
C GLY A 79 -19.60 0.89 7.32
N ALA A 80 -20.01 1.70 6.38
CA ALA A 80 -20.14 1.29 5.00
C ALA A 80 -18.83 1.40 4.24
N ASP A 81 -17.82 2.00 4.85
CA ASP A 81 -16.55 2.28 4.16
C ASP A 81 -15.50 1.24 4.46
N LEU A 82 -14.62 1.05 3.51
CA LEU A 82 -13.44 0.26 3.74
C LEU A 82 -12.28 1.24 3.94
N VAL A 83 -11.49 1.00 4.97
CA VAL A 83 -10.39 1.91 5.30
C VAL A 83 -9.08 1.15 5.36
N ALA A 84 -8.00 1.84 5.07
CA ALA A 84 -6.67 1.24 5.01
C ALA A 84 -5.67 2.07 5.80
N THR A 85 -4.70 1.38 6.37
CA THR A 85 -3.56 2.05 6.98
C THR A 85 -2.33 1.16 6.79
N ILE A 86 -1.15 1.71 7.02
CA ILE A 86 0.08 0.96 6.88
C ILE A 86 0.33 0.15 8.15
N SER A 87 0.91 -1.03 8.01
CA SER A 87 1.30 -1.84 9.17
C SER A 87 2.74 -1.53 9.56
N LEU A 88 3.17 -2.04 10.70
CA LEU A 88 4.57 -1.90 11.09
C LEU A 88 5.50 -2.51 10.05
N LYS A 89 5.13 -3.64 9.50
CA LYS A 89 5.95 -4.28 8.49
C LYS A 89 6.01 -3.45 7.23
N GLY A 90 4.90 -2.78 6.90
CA GLY A 90 4.89 -1.87 5.76
C GLY A 90 5.77 -0.67 6.00
N ILE A 91 5.78 -0.13 7.22
CA ILE A 91 6.65 0.97 7.56
C ILE A 91 8.11 0.54 7.40
N GLU A 92 8.45 -0.63 7.91
CA GLU A 92 9.81 -1.13 7.76
C GLU A 92 10.19 -1.30 6.30
N PHE A 93 9.27 -1.79 5.50
CA PHE A 93 9.54 -1.99 4.09
C PHE A 93 9.86 -0.66 3.41
N VAL A 94 9.06 0.36 3.67
CA VAL A 94 9.28 1.67 3.07
C VAL A 94 10.62 2.24 3.53
N GLU A 95 10.92 2.11 4.81
CA GLU A 95 12.16 2.66 5.36
C GLU A 95 13.38 1.96 4.80
N ARG A 96 13.29 0.66 4.57
CA ARG A 96 14.41 -0.06 4.00
C ARG A 96 14.62 0.24 2.54
N HIS A 97 13.53 0.57 1.84
CA HIS A 97 13.60 0.78 0.40
C HIS A 97 13.58 2.26 0.03
N THR A 98 13.62 3.14 1.01
CA THR A 98 13.75 4.55 0.76
C THR A 98 15.22 4.81 0.55
N PRO A 99 15.59 5.35 -0.58
CA PRO A 99 17.00 5.54 -0.85
C PRO A 99 17.65 6.46 0.13
N ALA A 100 18.92 6.31 0.24
CA ALA A 100 19.66 7.07 1.21
C ALA A 100 19.64 8.54 0.97
N GLN A 101 19.11 8.95 -0.12
CA GLN A 101 19.08 10.36 -0.38
C GLN A 101 18.40 11.11 0.70
N VAL A 102 17.59 10.44 1.41
CA VAL A 102 16.94 11.13 2.47
C VAL A 102 17.91 11.67 3.43
N VAL A 103 19.11 11.20 3.35
CA VAL A 103 20.07 11.65 4.26
C VAL A 103 20.71 12.90 3.85
N ALA A 104 20.58 13.20 2.65
CA ALA A 104 21.32 14.35 2.15
C ALA A 104 20.82 15.65 2.73
#